data_ba07cdd3f33d7edeaa2c6428af85496d
#
_entry.id   ba07cdd3f33d7edeaa2c6428af85496d
#
_cell.length_a   1.000
_cell.length_b   1.000
_cell.length_c   1.000
_cell.angle_alpha   90.00
_cell.angle_beta   90.00
_cell.angle_gamma   90.00
#
_symmetry.space_group_name_H-M   'P 1'
#
loop_
_entity.id
_entity.type
_entity.pdbx_description
1 polymer ?
#
loop_
_entity_poly.entity_id
_entity_poly.type
_entity_poly.pdbx_seq_one_letter_code
_entity_poly.pdbx_strand_id
1 'polypeptide(L)'
;ELIPFFRLHDSRYQIYFQHTSLEGWQQQKALQEQQDKAAALLEQQTLDKVYPGEQQPESDHFYQGEQSEAGINLGRHWRHSKSWFSYQLSHKGQQNLTLRLEYFGLDGGRAFEVWLDDKKLTDVELKSGLGPDWYSVDYPIPNDLLPKNAAHFRIKFVAKPGSIAGGLYQVRLLKL
;
A
#
# COMPACT_ATOMS: atom_id res chain seq x y z
N GLU A 1 12.38 -21.44 -20.75
CA GLU A 1 12.29 -22.83 -21.24
C GLU A 1 10.86 -23.32 -21.05
N LEU A 2 10.20 -23.78 -22.13
CA LEU A 2 8.84 -24.30 -22.06
C LEU A 2 8.91 -25.76 -21.54
N ILE A 3 8.19 -26.04 -20.46
CA ILE A 3 8.07 -27.39 -19.92
C ILE A 3 7.06 -28.17 -20.80
N PRO A 4 7.43 -29.32 -21.36
CA PRO A 4 6.51 -30.12 -22.17
C PRO A 4 5.31 -30.60 -21.36
N PHE A 5 4.10 -30.50 -21.91
CA PHE A 5 2.84 -30.87 -21.25
C PHE A 5 2.80 -32.29 -20.68
N PHE A 6 3.47 -33.25 -21.35
CA PHE A 6 3.51 -34.63 -20.89
C PHE A 6 4.25 -34.85 -19.55
N ARG A 7 4.95 -33.81 -19.04
CA ARG A 7 5.59 -33.83 -17.70
C ARG A 7 4.67 -33.30 -16.59
N LEU A 8 3.48 -32.82 -16.95
CA LEU A 8 2.51 -32.24 -16.02
C LEU A 8 1.38 -33.26 -15.86
N HIS A 9 1.42 -34.06 -14.80
CA HIS A 9 0.41 -35.09 -14.52
C HIS A 9 -0.78 -34.49 -13.77
N ASP A 10 -1.99 -34.99 -14.06
CA ASP A 10 -3.26 -34.79 -13.35
C ASP A 10 -3.79 -33.34 -13.27
N SER A 11 -3.44 -32.48 -14.21
CA SER A 11 -3.94 -31.10 -14.27
C SER A 11 -4.55 -30.76 -15.63
N ARG A 12 -5.67 -30.04 -15.62
CA ARG A 12 -6.22 -29.43 -16.83
C ARG A 12 -5.57 -28.05 -17.02
N TYR A 13 -4.94 -27.84 -18.18
CA TYR A 13 -4.31 -26.57 -18.52
C TYR A 13 -5.08 -25.93 -19.68
N GLN A 14 -5.35 -24.63 -19.55
CA GLN A 14 -5.74 -23.77 -20.66
C GLN A 14 -4.58 -22.81 -20.92
N ILE A 15 -4.03 -22.83 -22.13
CA ILE A 15 -3.00 -21.91 -22.55
C ILE A 15 -3.65 -20.89 -23.46
N TYR A 16 -3.60 -19.63 -23.07
CA TYR A 16 -4.06 -18.51 -23.86
C TYR A 16 -2.86 -17.91 -24.59
N PHE A 17 -2.91 -17.89 -25.93
CA PHE A 17 -1.92 -17.20 -26.75
C PHE A 17 -2.50 -15.87 -27.19
N GLN A 18 -1.78 -14.79 -26.92
CA GLN A 18 -2.10 -13.48 -27.45
C GLN A 18 -1.29 -13.27 -28.72
N HIS A 19 -1.97 -13.10 -29.86
CA HIS A 19 -1.31 -12.73 -31.10
C HIS A 19 -0.94 -11.25 -31.04
N THR A 20 0.34 -10.96 -31.23
CA THR A 20 0.85 -9.59 -31.35
C THR A 20 1.89 -9.52 -32.45
N SER A 21 2.14 -8.34 -33.02
CA SER A 21 3.25 -8.11 -33.93
C SER A 21 4.58 -8.19 -33.15
N LEU A 22 5.69 -8.40 -33.87
CA LEU A 22 7.03 -8.37 -33.27
C LEU A 22 7.29 -7.04 -32.57
N GLU A 23 6.87 -5.94 -33.18
CA GLU A 23 6.99 -4.60 -32.59
C GLU A 23 6.13 -4.45 -31.33
N GLY A 24 4.87 -4.89 -31.35
CA GLY A 24 3.99 -4.89 -30.17
C GLY A 24 4.55 -5.73 -29.03
N TRP A 25 5.14 -6.89 -29.34
CA TRP A 25 5.80 -7.73 -28.34
C TRP A 25 7.02 -7.04 -27.72
N GLN A 26 7.85 -6.37 -28.54
CA GLN A 26 9.02 -5.63 -28.05
C GLN A 26 8.61 -4.47 -27.15
N GLN A 27 7.54 -3.73 -27.51
CA GLN A 27 7.00 -2.65 -26.68
C GLN A 27 6.46 -3.17 -25.34
N GLN A 28 5.69 -4.26 -25.37
CA GLN A 28 5.18 -4.89 -24.14
C GLN A 28 6.31 -5.38 -23.22
N LYS A 29 7.32 -6.03 -23.81
CA LYS A 29 8.50 -6.49 -23.08
C LYS A 29 9.26 -5.34 -22.42
N ALA A 30 9.51 -4.26 -23.18
CA ALA A 30 10.19 -3.08 -22.65
C ALA A 30 9.42 -2.43 -21.51
N LEU A 31 8.08 -2.32 -21.64
CA LEU A 31 7.20 -1.81 -20.58
C LEU A 31 7.25 -2.69 -19.32
N GLN A 32 7.16 -4.02 -19.51
CA GLN A 32 7.25 -4.96 -18.39
C GLN A 32 8.60 -4.87 -17.68
N GLU A 33 9.71 -4.84 -18.42
CA GLU A 33 11.05 -4.66 -17.81
C GLU A 33 11.19 -3.35 -17.05
N GLN A 34 10.57 -2.27 -17.52
CA GLN A 34 10.53 -1.00 -16.82
C GLN A 34 9.71 -1.08 -15.53
N GLN A 35 8.55 -1.72 -15.57
CA GLN A 35 7.70 -1.94 -14.41
C GLN A 35 8.39 -2.83 -13.36
N ASP A 36 9.04 -3.90 -13.81
CA ASP A 36 9.77 -4.81 -12.92
C ASP A 36 10.94 -4.10 -12.21
N LYS A 37 11.68 -3.27 -12.94
CA LYS A 37 12.76 -2.45 -12.36
C LYS A 37 12.22 -1.43 -11.35
N ALA A 38 11.11 -0.76 -11.66
CA ALA A 38 10.47 0.19 -10.75
C ALA A 38 9.95 -0.50 -9.48
N ALA A 39 9.34 -1.68 -9.62
CA ALA A 39 8.86 -2.49 -8.49
C ALA A 39 10.03 -2.97 -7.62
N ALA A 40 11.14 -3.44 -8.23
CA ALA A 40 12.33 -3.88 -7.52
C ALA A 40 12.98 -2.72 -6.74
N LEU A 41 13.07 -1.53 -7.35
CA LEU A 41 13.59 -0.34 -6.68
C LEU A 41 12.70 0.07 -5.49
N LEU A 42 11.39 0.09 -5.69
CA LEU A 42 10.44 0.39 -4.62
C LEU A 42 10.58 -0.60 -3.45
N GLU A 43 10.72 -1.89 -3.74
CA GLU A 43 10.91 -2.90 -2.71
C GLU A 43 12.25 -2.74 -1.98
N GLN A 44 13.33 -2.38 -2.68
CA GLN A 44 14.64 -2.09 -2.08
C GLN A 44 14.60 -0.85 -1.16
N GLN A 45 13.80 0.14 -1.48
CA GLN A 45 13.59 1.34 -0.65
C GLN A 45 12.66 1.07 0.52
N THR A 46 11.90 -0.01 0.50
CA THR A 46 10.90 -0.32 1.54
C THR A 46 11.58 -0.85 2.80
N LEU A 47 11.35 -0.17 3.91
CA LEU A 47 11.77 -0.63 5.24
C LEU A 47 10.71 -1.53 5.86
N ASP A 48 9.44 -1.15 5.69
CA ASP A 48 8.30 -1.85 6.26
C ASP A 48 7.04 -1.62 5.43
N LYS A 49 6.09 -2.56 5.46
CA LYS A 49 4.83 -2.43 4.71
C LYS A 49 3.70 -3.25 5.33
N VAL A 50 2.50 -2.70 5.28
CA VAL A 50 1.26 -3.35 5.71
C VAL A 50 0.27 -3.38 4.55
N TYR A 51 -0.44 -4.48 4.43
CA TYR A 51 -1.62 -4.61 3.56
C TYR A 51 -2.88 -4.55 4.43
N PRO A 52 -3.53 -3.38 4.54
CA PRO A 52 -4.73 -3.21 5.35
C PRO A 52 -5.85 -4.16 4.94
N GLY A 53 -6.50 -4.78 5.93
CA GLY A 53 -7.56 -5.76 5.70
C GLY A 53 -7.08 -7.19 5.49
N GLU A 54 -5.78 -7.44 5.40
CA GLU A 54 -5.21 -8.79 5.38
C GLU A 54 -4.83 -9.22 6.81
N GLN A 55 -5.35 -10.36 7.25
CA GLN A 55 -5.25 -10.79 8.65
C GLN A 55 -3.80 -10.90 9.14
N GLN A 56 -2.93 -11.59 8.40
CA GLN A 56 -1.55 -11.82 8.85
C GLN A 56 -0.71 -10.52 8.86
N PRO A 57 -0.67 -9.72 7.77
CA PRO A 57 0.03 -8.43 7.79
C PRO A 57 -0.44 -7.48 8.91
N GLU A 58 -1.74 -7.42 9.19
CA GLU A 58 -2.27 -6.59 10.27
C GLU A 58 -1.90 -7.11 11.66
N SER A 59 -1.89 -8.43 11.85
CA SER A 59 -1.46 -9.06 13.10
C SER A 59 0.03 -8.79 13.38
N ASP A 60 0.87 -8.96 12.36
CA ASP A 60 2.32 -8.74 12.46
C ASP A 60 2.67 -7.27 12.78
N HIS A 61 1.77 -6.33 12.40
CA HIS A 61 1.93 -4.91 12.65
C HIS A 61 1.05 -4.39 13.81
N PHE A 62 0.61 -5.27 14.70
CA PHE A 62 -0.12 -4.93 15.93
C PHE A 62 -1.30 -3.99 15.65
N TYR A 63 -2.11 -4.35 14.65
CA TYR A 63 -3.32 -3.61 14.32
C TYR A 63 -4.17 -3.31 15.55
N GLN A 64 -4.66 -2.07 15.63
CA GLN A 64 -5.68 -1.63 16.57
C GLN A 64 -6.64 -0.69 15.85
N GLY A 65 -7.90 -0.68 16.26
CA GLY A 65 -8.87 0.22 15.66
C GLY A 65 -10.20 0.23 16.41
N GLU A 66 -10.95 1.29 16.18
CA GLU A 66 -12.28 1.50 16.67
C GLU A 66 -13.18 1.90 15.52
N GLN A 67 -14.41 1.35 15.46
CA GLN A 67 -15.37 1.55 14.36
C GLN A 67 -14.73 1.33 12.97
N SER A 68 -13.85 0.34 12.88
CA SER A 68 -13.06 0.05 11.68
C SER A 68 -13.61 -1.16 10.95
N GLU A 69 -13.65 -1.06 9.63
CA GLU A 69 -14.12 -2.07 8.71
C GLU A 69 -13.05 -2.39 7.67
N ALA A 70 -13.01 -3.65 7.22
CA ALA A 70 -12.16 -4.10 6.13
C ALA A 70 -13.01 -4.77 5.06
N GLY A 71 -12.53 -4.78 3.84
CA GLY A 71 -13.22 -5.43 2.72
C GLY A 71 -12.29 -5.70 1.56
N ILE A 72 -12.88 -6.11 0.45
CA ILE A 72 -12.16 -6.40 -0.80
C ILE A 72 -12.82 -5.58 -1.92
N ASN A 73 -12.00 -4.94 -2.72
CA ASN A 73 -12.40 -4.26 -3.95
C ASN A 73 -11.48 -4.67 -5.09
N LEU A 74 -12.03 -5.17 -6.18
CA LEU A 74 -11.29 -5.66 -7.36
C LEU A 74 -10.13 -6.60 -6.99
N GLY A 75 -10.35 -7.49 -6.00
CA GLY A 75 -9.35 -8.46 -5.54
C GLY A 75 -8.30 -7.92 -4.57
N ARG A 76 -8.36 -6.65 -4.18
CA ARG A 76 -7.42 -6.03 -3.22
C ARG A 76 -8.12 -5.70 -1.91
N HIS A 77 -7.49 -6.03 -0.80
CA HIS A 77 -7.97 -5.72 0.53
C HIS A 77 -7.81 -4.23 0.84
N TRP A 78 -8.72 -3.72 1.66
CA TRP A 78 -8.70 -2.35 2.16
C TRP A 78 -9.19 -2.27 3.59
N ARG A 79 -8.84 -1.18 4.28
CA ARG A 79 -9.38 -0.81 5.58
C ARG A 79 -9.73 0.65 5.66
N HIS A 80 -10.83 0.94 6.37
CA HIS A 80 -11.21 2.28 6.80
C HIS A 80 -11.78 2.29 8.21
N SER A 81 -12.01 3.47 8.78
CA SER A 81 -12.69 3.64 10.07
C SER A 81 -13.49 4.93 10.13
N LYS A 82 -14.62 4.89 10.82
CA LYS A 82 -15.38 6.09 11.21
C LYS A 82 -14.82 6.77 12.45
N SER A 83 -13.88 6.12 13.16
CA SER A 83 -13.15 6.66 14.31
C SER A 83 -11.66 6.66 14.01
N TRP A 84 -10.96 5.55 14.28
CA TRP A 84 -9.52 5.45 14.01
C TRP A 84 -9.08 4.00 13.83
N PHE A 85 -7.89 3.84 13.22
CA PHE A 85 -7.13 2.59 13.21
C PHE A 85 -5.63 2.89 13.14
N SER A 86 -4.80 1.90 13.48
CA SER A 86 -3.37 2.08 13.58
C SER A 86 -2.58 0.80 13.35
N TYR A 87 -1.30 0.98 12.97
CA TYR A 87 -0.30 -0.07 12.83
C TYR A 87 0.99 0.33 13.51
N GLN A 88 1.80 -0.64 13.91
CA GLN A 88 3.17 -0.42 14.34
C GLN A 88 4.09 -0.64 13.13
N LEU A 89 4.92 0.35 12.79
CA LEU A 89 5.91 0.26 11.72
C LEU A 89 7.33 0.31 12.27
N SER A 90 8.25 -0.39 11.59
CA SER A 90 9.67 -0.43 11.94
C SER A 90 10.48 0.46 11.01
N HIS A 91 11.13 1.49 11.55
CA HIS A 91 12.04 2.35 10.79
C HIS A 91 13.50 1.86 10.83
N LYS A 92 13.79 0.78 11.58
CA LYS A 92 15.11 0.13 11.65
C LYS A 92 16.25 1.12 11.96
N GLY A 93 15.96 2.17 12.71
CA GLY A 93 16.94 3.24 13.04
C GLY A 93 17.26 4.19 11.88
N GLN A 94 16.57 4.09 10.74
CA GLN A 94 16.78 4.96 9.59
C GLN A 94 16.12 6.33 9.77
N GLN A 95 16.63 7.33 9.05
CA GLN A 95 16.11 8.69 8.96
C GLN A 95 15.77 9.05 7.50
N ASN A 96 15.22 10.23 7.27
CA ASN A 96 14.78 10.69 5.94
C ASN A 96 13.78 9.75 5.32
N LEU A 97 12.71 9.49 6.06
CA LEU A 97 11.68 8.52 5.71
C LEU A 97 10.49 9.19 5.03
N THR A 98 9.81 8.41 4.23
CA THR A 98 8.55 8.78 3.60
C THR A 98 7.50 7.72 3.86
N LEU A 99 6.33 8.14 4.31
CA LEU A 99 5.15 7.30 4.39
C LEU A 99 4.43 7.34 3.04
N ARG A 100 4.34 6.22 2.34
CA ARG A 100 3.53 6.07 1.13
C ARG A 100 2.23 5.37 1.47
N LEU A 101 1.12 6.01 1.13
CA LEU A 101 -0.23 5.49 1.31
C LEU A 101 -0.87 5.27 -0.06
N GLU A 102 -1.51 4.12 -0.25
CA GLU A 102 -2.20 3.79 -1.49
C GLU A 102 -3.71 3.82 -1.29
N TYR A 103 -4.39 4.48 -2.20
CA TYR A 103 -5.82 4.75 -2.22
C TYR A 103 -6.47 4.29 -3.52
N PHE A 104 -7.80 4.23 -3.52
CA PHE A 104 -8.60 4.03 -4.72
C PHE A 104 -9.28 5.34 -5.14
N GLY A 105 -9.21 5.69 -6.41
CA GLY A 105 -9.65 7.01 -6.89
C GLY A 105 -11.15 7.30 -6.78
N LEU A 106 -11.98 6.28 -6.56
CA LEU A 106 -13.41 6.46 -6.27
C LEU A 106 -13.71 6.71 -4.78
N ASP A 107 -12.72 6.61 -3.88
CA ASP A 107 -12.85 6.84 -2.43
C ASP A 107 -12.74 8.33 -2.05
N GLY A 108 -13.07 9.24 -2.95
CA GLY A 108 -12.98 10.68 -2.70
C GLY A 108 -13.91 11.21 -1.60
N GLY A 109 -13.62 12.42 -1.13
CA GLY A 109 -14.40 13.12 -0.10
C GLY A 109 -14.12 12.67 1.34
N ARG A 110 -13.15 11.77 1.55
CA ARG A 110 -12.72 11.37 2.89
C ARG A 110 -11.70 12.34 3.45
N ALA A 111 -11.84 12.69 4.74
CA ALA A 111 -10.93 13.59 5.44
C ALA A 111 -10.51 12.98 6.78
N PHE A 112 -9.21 12.92 7.02
CA PHE A 112 -8.65 12.33 8.24
C PHE A 112 -7.26 12.87 8.54
N GLU A 113 -6.79 12.57 9.74
CA GLU A 113 -5.45 12.91 10.21
C GLU A 113 -4.56 11.68 10.24
N VAL A 114 -3.28 11.88 10.00
CA VAL A 114 -2.22 10.86 10.15
C VAL A 114 -1.31 11.28 11.29
N TRP A 115 -1.10 10.38 12.25
CA TRP A 115 -0.31 10.59 13.45
C TRP A 115 0.82 9.58 13.55
N LEU A 116 1.99 10.01 14.01
CA LEU A 116 3.07 9.17 14.47
C LEU A 116 3.13 9.25 15.99
N ASP A 117 2.88 8.12 16.67
CA ASP A 117 2.71 8.10 18.11
C ASP A 117 1.73 9.20 18.54
N ASP A 118 2.19 10.18 19.33
CA ASP A 118 1.37 11.29 19.83
C ASP A 118 1.51 12.60 19.01
N LYS A 119 2.20 12.54 17.86
CA LYS A 119 2.48 13.73 17.04
C LYS A 119 1.77 13.64 15.70
N LYS A 120 1.06 14.69 15.31
CA LYS A 120 0.42 14.76 14.01
C LYS A 120 1.44 14.94 12.90
N LEU A 121 1.39 14.04 11.90
CA LEU A 121 2.20 14.15 10.69
C LEU A 121 1.53 15.07 9.67
N THR A 122 0.26 14.81 9.34
CA THR A 122 -0.44 15.56 8.29
C THR A 122 -1.95 15.42 8.38
N ASP A 123 -2.66 16.30 7.69
CA ASP A 123 -4.07 16.17 7.32
C ASP A 123 -4.17 15.60 5.91
N VAL A 124 -5.11 14.70 5.70
CA VAL A 124 -5.39 14.08 4.40
C VAL A 124 -6.82 14.39 3.98
N GLU A 125 -6.99 14.85 2.75
CA GLU A 125 -8.27 15.00 2.09
C GLU A 125 -8.22 14.31 0.74
N LEU A 126 -9.00 13.22 0.57
CA LEU A 126 -9.01 12.48 -0.69
C LEU A 126 -9.88 13.20 -1.71
N LYS A 127 -9.26 13.56 -2.84
CA LYS A 127 -9.95 14.20 -3.95
C LYS A 127 -10.93 13.24 -4.61
N SER A 128 -12.10 13.75 -4.97
CA SER A 128 -13.09 13.01 -5.77
C SER A 128 -12.76 13.07 -7.26
N GLY A 129 -13.26 12.11 -8.02
CA GLY A 129 -13.21 12.14 -9.49
C GLY A 129 -11.89 11.69 -10.11
N LEU A 130 -11.04 10.96 -9.38
CA LEU A 130 -9.78 10.41 -9.89
C LEU A 130 -9.93 9.13 -10.73
N GLY A 131 -11.18 8.63 -10.88
CA GLY A 131 -11.45 7.43 -11.65
C GLY A 131 -11.22 6.12 -10.89
N PRO A 132 -11.44 4.95 -11.52
CA PRO A 132 -11.41 3.63 -10.88
C PRO A 132 -9.99 3.03 -10.84
N ASP A 133 -8.97 3.84 -10.56
CA ASP A 133 -7.58 3.42 -10.48
C ASP A 133 -7.01 3.59 -9.06
N TRP A 134 -5.99 2.81 -8.72
CA TRP A 134 -5.21 3.01 -7.51
C TRP A 134 -4.15 4.07 -7.72
N TYR A 135 -3.93 4.89 -6.70
CA TYR A 135 -2.88 5.89 -6.70
C TYR A 135 -2.19 5.95 -5.34
N SER A 136 -0.94 6.35 -5.34
CA SER A 136 -0.15 6.52 -4.11
C SER A 136 0.16 7.99 -3.85
N VAL A 137 0.18 8.34 -2.57
CA VAL A 137 0.61 9.66 -2.11
C VAL A 137 1.73 9.48 -1.09
N ASP A 138 2.77 10.28 -1.25
CA ASP A 138 3.95 10.29 -0.40
C ASP A 138 3.87 11.44 0.62
N TYR A 139 4.09 11.09 1.89
CA TYR A 139 4.12 12.01 3.01
C TYR A 139 5.51 11.95 3.65
N PRO A 140 6.40 12.93 3.42
CA PRO A 140 7.71 12.99 4.07
C PRO A 140 7.55 13.03 5.60
N ILE A 141 8.34 12.23 6.30
CA ILE A 141 8.33 12.20 7.76
C ILE A 141 9.48 13.06 8.27
N PRO A 142 9.21 14.18 8.96
CA PRO A 142 10.24 14.97 9.63
C PRO A 142 10.99 14.13 10.66
N ASN A 143 12.32 14.22 10.68
CA ASN A 143 13.16 13.39 11.55
C ASN A 143 12.91 13.63 13.05
N ASP A 144 12.42 14.80 13.43
CA ASP A 144 12.06 15.15 14.81
C ASP A 144 10.76 14.48 15.30
N LEU A 145 9.95 13.96 14.36
CA LEU A 145 8.78 13.13 14.70
C LEU A 145 9.18 11.69 15.01
N LEU A 146 10.30 11.20 14.49
CA LEU A 146 10.75 9.83 14.72
C LEU A 146 11.24 9.63 16.16
N PRO A 147 10.91 8.49 16.79
CA PRO A 147 11.40 8.19 18.13
C PRO A 147 12.91 7.96 18.11
N LYS A 148 13.63 8.64 19.02
CA LYS A 148 15.12 8.54 19.08
C LYS A 148 15.62 7.22 19.69
N ASN A 149 14.82 6.62 20.56
CA ASN A 149 15.22 5.48 21.39
C ASN A 149 14.45 4.19 21.08
N ALA A 150 13.68 4.17 19.97
CA ALA A 150 12.94 3.00 19.54
C ALA A 150 13.11 2.81 18.04
N ALA A 151 13.10 1.57 17.58
CA ALA A 151 13.14 1.24 16.15
C ALA A 151 11.76 1.18 15.50
N HIS A 152 10.72 1.38 16.29
CA HIS A 152 9.32 1.29 15.88
C HIS A 152 8.56 2.54 16.32
N PHE A 153 7.51 2.87 15.59
CA PHE A 153 6.52 3.88 15.95
C PHE A 153 5.12 3.40 15.53
N ARG A 154 4.10 3.97 16.13
CA ARG A 154 2.72 3.70 15.74
C ARG A 154 2.23 4.75 14.75
N ILE A 155 1.81 4.29 13.56
CA ILE A 155 1.08 5.13 12.62
C ILE A 155 -0.42 4.99 12.89
N LYS A 156 -1.12 6.11 13.08
CA LYS A 156 -2.55 6.15 13.39
C LYS A 156 -3.28 7.04 12.39
N PHE A 157 -4.40 6.57 11.93
CA PHE A 157 -5.32 7.25 11.01
C PHE A 157 -6.59 7.59 11.77
N VAL A 158 -6.92 8.87 11.89
CA VAL A 158 -8.05 9.36 12.70
C VAL A 158 -9.02 10.12 11.80
N ALA A 159 -10.28 9.68 11.76
CA ALA A 159 -11.31 10.33 10.98
C ALA A 159 -11.59 11.74 11.50
N LYS A 160 -11.75 12.72 10.61
CA LYS A 160 -12.30 14.03 10.98
C LYS A 160 -13.80 13.89 11.28
N PRO A 161 -14.38 14.78 12.09
CA PRO A 161 -15.81 14.73 12.41
C PRO A 161 -16.70 14.62 11.16
N GLY A 162 -17.56 13.62 11.13
CA GLY A 162 -18.46 13.36 10.01
C GLY A 162 -17.80 12.73 8.77
N SER A 163 -16.53 12.31 8.85
CA SER A 163 -15.78 11.72 7.76
C SER A 163 -15.31 10.28 8.08
N ILE A 164 -14.49 9.73 7.19
CA ILE A 164 -13.93 8.38 7.27
C ILE A 164 -12.42 8.47 7.13
N ALA A 165 -11.69 7.80 8.02
CA ALA A 165 -10.25 7.62 7.90
C ALA A 165 -9.93 6.44 6.99
N GLY A 166 -9.00 6.61 6.05
CA GLY A 166 -8.49 5.54 5.21
C GLY A 166 -9.32 5.27 3.95
N GLY A 167 -9.61 4.01 3.67
CA GLY A 167 -9.73 3.44 2.35
C GLY A 167 -8.32 3.11 1.85
N LEU A 168 -7.50 2.59 2.79
CA LEU A 168 -6.11 2.27 2.51
C LEU A 168 -5.99 0.85 1.96
N TYR A 169 -5.26 0.71 0.86
CA TYR A 169 -4.92 -0.56 0.23
C TYR A 169 -3.49 -0.98 0.54
N GLN A 170 -2.61 -0.02 0.81
CA GLN A 170 -1.24 -0.27 1.26
C GLN A 170 -0.75 0.89 2.13
N VAL A 171 0.02 0.54 3.16
CA VAL A 171 0.82 1.46 3.97
C VAL A 171 2.27 1.01 3.82
N ARG A 172 3.15 1.89 3.38
CA ARG A 172 4.55 1.57 3.11
C ARG A 172 5.46 2.64 3.69
N LEU A 173 6.50 2.20 4.39
CA LEU A 173 7.55 3.07 4.90
C LEU A 173 8.78 2.96 4.00
N LEU A 174 9.19 4.07 3.40
CA LEU A 174 10.30 4.16 2.47
C LEU A 174 11.47 4.91 3.09
N LYS A 175 12.68 4.45 2.77
CA LYS A 175 13.91 5.25 2.91
C LYS A 175 14.20 5.94 1.56
N LEU A 176 14.55 7.20 1.59
CA LEU A 176 14.99 7.95 0.43
C LEU A 176 16.52 7.89 0.28
#